data_2da8277c85043182635f0be53bc9ccb3
#
_entry.id   2da8277c85043182635f0be53bc9ccb3
#
_cell.length_a   1.000
_cell.length_b   1.000
_cell.length_c   1.000
_cell.angle_alpha   90.00
_cell.angle_beta   90.00
_cell.angle_gamma   90.00
#
_symmetry.space_group_name_H-M   'P 1'
#
loop_
_entity.id
_entity.type
_entity.pdbx_description
1 polymer ?
#
loop_
_entity_poly.entity_id
_entity_poly.type
_entity_poly.pdbx_seq_one_letter_code
_entity_poly.pdbx_strand_id
1 'polypeptide(L)'
;KSFYSGLGLLALFIIWTVVLGFVDVGEIGPQGSSVGFATLNKMIHNITGVHMSLYIITDWLGLVPICFIMGFGILGLCEWIKRKNLFKVDYSILTLGGFYIIVMAAYIFFEMFVVNYRPILINGILEASYPSSTTMLVMCVMSTAIMQFNARIKNSGFKKCVNILITAFIAFMVIARLLSGVHWFSDIIGGALLSGGLVMIYYAVVNG
;
A
#
# COMPACT_ATOMS: atom_id res chain seq x y z
N LYS A 1 21.05 -8.93 0.36
CA LYS A 1 20.74 -8.01 -0.77
C LYS A 1 19.36 -7.38 -0.60
N SER A 2 18.30 -8.15 -0.39
CA SER A 2 16.92 -7.64 -0.27
C SER A 2 16.74 -6.59 0.83
N PHE A 3 17.42 -6.73 1.97
CA PHE A 3 17.38 -5.74 3.06
C PHE A 3 17.89 -4.37 2.61
N TYR A 4 19.05 -4.32 1.96
CA TYR A 4 19.61 -3.06 1.45
C TYR A 4 18.77 -2.46 0.32
N SER A 5 18.15 -3.29 -0.53
CA SER A 5 17.20 -2.81 -1.53
C SER A 5 15.96 -2.20 -0.89
N GLY A 6 15.46 -2.81 0.19
CA GLY A 6 14.35 -2.25 0.98
C GLY A 6 14.70 -0.90 1.61
N LEU A 7 15.88 -0.78 2.22
CA LEU A 7 16.37 0.49 2.75
C LEU A 7 16.52 1.55 1.65
N GLY A 8 17.03 1.17 0.47
CA GLY A 8 17.14 2.06 -0.67
C GLY A 8 15.79 2.60 -1.15
N LEU A 9 14.75 1.74 -1.21
CA LEU A 9 13.39 2.17 -1.55
C LEU A 9 12.78 3.09 -0.49
N LEU A 10 13.01 2.81 0.80
CA LEU A 10 12.56 3.71 1.87
C LEU A 10 13.29 5.06 1.83
N ALA A 11 14.59 5.07 1.57
CA ALA A 11 15.33 6.31 1.38
C ALA A 11 14.79 7.10 0.18
N LEU A 12 14.51 6.42 -0.94
CA LEU A 12 13.89 7.04 -2.10
C LEU A 12 12.48 7.57 -1.80
N PHE A 13 11.69 6.84 -1.02
CA PHE A 13 10.39 7.32 -0.54
C PHE A 13 10.50 8.61 0.30
N ILE A 14 11.47 8.65 1.23
CA ILE A 14 11.72 9.85 2.05
C ILE A 14 12.14 11.03 1.15
N ILE A 15 13.07 10.81 0.22
CA ILE A 15 13.50 11.84 -0.73
C ILE A 15 12.30 12.32 -1.56
N TRP A 16 11.48 11.40 -2.09
CA TRP A 16 10.27 11.71 -2.85
C TRP A 16 9.30 12.56 -2.04
N THR A 17 9.04 12.18 -0.78
CA THR A 17 8.14 12.92 0.12
C THR A 17 8.66 14.34 0.41
N VAL A 18 9.97 14.47 0.68
CA VAL A 18 10.60 15.78 0.91
C VAL A 18 10.52 16.64 -0.34
N VAL A 19 10.88 16.10 -1.51
CA VAL A 19 10.89 16.83 -2.78
C VAL A 19 9.48 17.32 -3.15
N LEU A 20 8.43 16.54 -2.85
CA LEU A 20 7.03 16.98 -3.03
C LEU A 20 6.70 18.28 -2.29
N GLY A 21 7.33 18.56 -1.16
CA GLY A 21 7.09 19.78 -0.39
C GLY A 21 7.73 21.03 -0.98
N PHE A 22 8.67 20.90 -1.93
CA PHE A 22 9.50 22.01 -2.39
C PHE A 22 9.54 22.19 -3.91
N VAL A 23 9.28 21.15 -4.69
CA VAL A 23 9.44 21.20 -6.14
C VAL A 23 8.07 21.35 -6.81
N ASP A 24 7.95 22.37 -7.64
CA ASP A 24 6.76 22.67 -8.46
C ASP A 24 5.47 22.60 -7.63
N VAL A 25 5.47 23.31 -6.50
CA VAL A 25 4.31 23.42 -5.60
C VAL A 25 3.34 24.45 -6.14
N GLY A 26 2.09 24.05 -6.36
CA GLY A 26 1.04 24.92 -6.90
C GLY A 26 -0.34 24.65 -6.30
N GLU A 27 -1.19 25.66 -6.28
CA GLU A 27 -2.57 25.60 -5.78
C GLU A 27 -3.50 24.99 -6.85
N ILE A 28 -3.33 23.69 -7.13
CA ILE A 28 -4.11 22.97 -8.14
C ILE A 28 -5.22 22.09 -7.54
N GLY A 29 -5.23 21.91 -6.23
CA GLY A 29 -6.23 21.11 -5.53
C GLY A 29 -7.49 21.90 -5.17
N PRO A 30 -8.56 21.22 -4.71
CA PRO A 30 -9.79 21.86 -4.24
C PRO A 30 -9.52 22.84 -3.12
N GLN A 31 -10.35 23.89 -3.04
CA GLN A 31 -10.27 24.96 -2.01
C GLN A 31 -8.90 25.66 -1.97
N GLY A 32 -8.16 25.66 -3.10
CA GLY A 32 -6.83 26.28 -3.18
C GLY A 32 -5.74 25.47 -2.49
N SER A 33 -5.94 24.16 -2.25
CA SER A 33 -4.93 23.33 -1.63
C SER A 33 -3.70 23.17 -2.53
N SER A 34 -2.53 23.35 -1.91
CA SER A 34 -1.23 23.23 -2.59
C SER A 34 -0.85 21.77 -2.78
N VAL A 35 -0.25 21.46 -3.93
CA VAL A 35 0.18 20.12 -4.32
C VAL A 35 1.58 20.20 -4.94
N GLY A 36 2.48 19.33 -4.49
CA GLY A 36 3.82 19.23 -5.10
C GLY A 36 3.79 18.53 -6.45
N PHE A 37 4.80 18.75 -7.29
CA PHE A 37 4.81 18.33 -8.70
C PHE A 37 3.52 18.72 -9.43
N ALA A 38 3.05 19.95 -9.20
CA ALA A 38 1.76 20.44 -9.66
C ALA A 38 1.57 20.27 -11.17
N THR A 39 2.58 20.60 -11.97
CA THR A 39 2.53 20.48 -13.44
C THR A 39 2.33 19.03 -13.87
N LEU A 40 3.12 18.10 -13.32
CA LEU A 40 3.04 16.67 -13.65
C LEU A 40 1.70 16.08 -13.16
N ASN A 41 1.32 16.34 -11.93
CA ASN A 41 0.09 15.87 -11.34
C ASN A 41 -1.14 16.35 -12.11
N LYS A 42 -1.18 17.64 -12.47
CA LYS A 42 -2.25 18.23 -13.27
C LYS A 42 -2.32 17.63 -14.68
N MET A 43 -1.15 17.43 -15.32
CA MET A 43 -1.09 16.83 -16.66
C MET A 43 -1.68 15.41 -16.64
N ILE A 44 -1.24 14.57 -15.71
CA ILE A 44 -1.73 13.19 -15.62
C ILE A 44 -3.20 13.16 -15.25
N HIS A 45 -3.64 13.97 -14.28
CA HIS A 45 -5.04 14.06 -13.89
C HIS A 45 -5.96 14.50 -15.04
N ASN A 46 -5.50 15.43 -15.88
CA ASN A 46 -6.25 15.85 -17.08
C ASN A 46 -6.38 14.72 -18.11
N ILE A 47 -5.38 13.84 -18.22
CA ILE A 47 -5.42 12.68 -19.13
C ILE A 47 -6.33 11.58 -18.57
N THR A 48 -6.21 11.27 -17.29
CA THR A 48 -6.97 10.19 -16.64
C THR A 48 -8.42 10.58 -16.36
N GLY A 49 -8.66 11.85 -16.06
CA GLY A 49 -9.98 12.33 -15.63
C GLY A 49 -10.40 11.81 -14.27
N VAL A 50 -11.71 11.90 -13.96
CA VAL A 50 -12.31 11.42 -12.72
C VAL A 50 -13.35 10.33 -13.02
N HIS A 51 -13.16 9.15 -12.47
CA HIS A 51 -14.04 7.99 -12.67
C HIS A 51 -14.51 7.44 -11.32
N MET A 52 -15.59 8.01 -10.78
CA MET A 52 -16.13 7.62 -9.47
C MET A 52 -16.52 6.14 -9.37
N SER A 53 -16.93 5.52 -10.48
CA SER A 53 -17.20 4.08 -10.50
C SER A 53 -15.96 3.25 -10.17
N LEU A 54 -14.78 3.61 -10.72
CA LEU A 54 -13.51 2.97 -10.38
C LEU A 54 -13.11 3.22 -8.92
N TYR A 55 -13.37 4.42 -8.42
CA TYR A 55 -13.17 4.74 -7.00
C TYR A 55 -13.99 3.79 -6.13
N ILE A 56 -15.30 3.69 -6.35
CA ILE A 56 -16.21 2.85 -5.57
C ILE A 56 -15.78 1.36 -5.67
N ILE A 57 -15.47 0.87 -6.87
CA ILE A 57 -15.00 -0.51 -7.06
C ILE A 57 -13.72 -0.78 -6.27
N THR A 58 -12.73 0.09 -6.38
CA THR A 58 -11.44 -0.10 -5.68
C THR A 58 -11.56 0.09 -4.17
N ASP A 59 -12.52 0.89 -3.71
CA ASP A 59 -12.82 1.07 -2.29
C ASP A 59 -13.40 -0.22 -1.70
N TRP A 60 -14.42 -0.81 -2.33
CA TRP A 60 -14.97 -2.10 -1.93
C TRP A 60 -13.95 -3.24 -2.03
N LEU A 61 -13.16 -3.30 -3.10
CA LEU A 61 -12.09 -4.28 -3.26
C LEU A 61 -10.96 -4.09 -2.26
N GLY A 62 -10.84 -2.91 -1.66
CA GLY A 62 -9.94 -2.64 -0.52
C GLY A 62 -10.24 -3.48 0.72
N LEU A 63 -11.45 -4.06 0.82
CA LEU A 63 -11.79 -5.03 1.86
C LEU A 63 -11.07 -6.39 1.68
N VAL A 64 -10.65 -6.74 0.46
CA VAL A 64 -9.95 -8.00 0.20
C VAL A 64 -8.64 -8.09 1.01
N PRO A 65 -7.71 -7.13 0.95
CA PRO A 65 -6.54 -7.14 1.83
C PRO A 65 -6.89 -7.24 3.32
N ILE A 66 -7.95 -6.59 3.77
CA ILE A 66 -8.40 -6.67 5.18
C ILE A 66 -8.81 -8.10 5.54
N CYS A 67 -9.52 -8.80 4.65
CA CYS A 67 -9.85 -10.23 4.84
C CYS A 67 -8.58 -11.09 4.95
N PHE A 68 -7.52 -10.79 4.18
CA PHE A 68 -6.24 -11.49 4.29
C PHE A 68 -5.54 -11.21 5.63
N ILE A 69 -5.54 -9.95 6.10
CA ILE A 69 -5.01 -9.60 7.43
C ILE A 69 -5.74 -10.40 8.51
N MET A 70 -7.07 -10.42 8.47
CA MET A 70 -7.89 -11.19 9.43
C MET A 70 -7.59 -12.69 9.33
N GLY A 71 -7.48 -13.25 8.12
CA GLY A 71 -7.17 -14.67 7.92
C GLY A 71 -5.82 -15.07 8.52
N PHE A 72 -4.77 -14.28 8.29
CA PHE A 72 -3.46 -14.52 8.91
C PHE A 72 -3.47 -14.27 10.42
N GLY A 73 -4.26 -13.29 10.89
CA GLY A 73 -4.47 -13.05 12.32
C GLY A 73 -5.13 -14.25 13.01
N ILE A 74 -6.17 -14.82 12.41
CA ILE A 74 -6.84 -16.03 12.90
C ILE A 74 -5.87 -17.22 12.89
N LEU A 75 -5.06 -17.38 11.82
CA LEU A 75 -4.04 -18.43 11.75
C LEU A 75 -3.05 -18.31 12.91
N GLY A 76 -2.52 -17.12 13.15
CA GLY A 76 -1.60 -16.87 14.27
C GLY A 76 -2.24 -17.13 15.65
N LEU A 77 -3.49 -16.71 15.81
CA LEU A 77 -4.27 -16.96 17.03
C LEU A 77 -4.49 -18.46 17.28
N CYS A 78 -4.88 -19.20 16.24
CA CYS A 78 -5.05 -20.66 16.33
C CYS A 78 -3.75 -21.37 16.72
N GLU A 79 -2.63 -20.96 16.13
CA GLU A 79 -1.32 -21.51 16.48
C GLU A 79 -0.94 -21.18 17.94
N TRP A 80 -1.17 -19.95 18.37
CA TRP A 80 -0.91 -19.53 19.75
C TRP A 80 -1.71 -20.35 20.76
N ILE A 81 -3.02 -20.49 20.55
CA ILE A 81 -3.91 -21.26 21.43
C ILE A 81 -3.44 -22.74 21.49
N LYS A 82 -3.14 -23.35 20.36
CA LYS A 82 -2.69 -24.77 20.30
C LYS A 82 -1.36 -24.98 21.01
N ARG A 83 -0.41 -24.05 20.84
CA ARG A 83 0.95 -24.18 21.37
C ARG A 83 1.11 -23.59 22.77
N LYS A 84 0.10 -22.86 23.27
CA LYS A 84 0.06 -22.18 24.59
C LYS A 84 1.27 -21.29 24.86
N ASN A 85 1.96 -20.87 23.83
CA ASN A 85 3.14 -19.99 23.93
C ASN A 85 3.27 -19.18 22.63
N LEU A 86 3.27 -17.84 22.76
CA LEU A 86 3.37 -16.92 21.64
C LEU A 86 4.66 -17.12 20.83
N PHE A 87 5.78 -17.36 21.50
CA PHE A 87 7.08 -17.56 20.83
C PHE A 87 7.22 -18.92 20.10
N LYS A 88 6.22 -19.79 20.22
CA LYS A 88 6.13 -21.03 19.43
C LYS A 88 5.25 -20.89 18.19
N VAL A 89 4.59 -19.75 17.98
CA VAL A 89 3.88 -19.43 16.73
C VAL A 89 4.92 -19.36 15.60
N ASP A 90 4.49 -19.68 14.39
CA ASP A 90 5.34 -19.57 13.19
C ASP A 90 5.97 -18.15 13.13
N TYR A 91 7.30 -18.11 13.06
CA TYR A 91 8.07 -16.86 13.03
C TYR A 91 7.60 -15.94 11.90
N SER A 92 7.27 -16.50 10.72
CA SER A 92 6.78 -15.72 9.58
C SER A 92 5.43 -15.06 9.86
N ILE A 93 4.56 -15.67 10.67
CA ILE A 93 3.26 -15.11 11.07
C ILE A 93 3.43 -14.04 12.16
N LEU A 94 4.31 -14.26 13.14
CA LEU A 94 4.61 -13.21 14.14
C LEU A 94 5.22 -11.97 13.50
N THR A 95 6.19 -12.17 12.61
CA THR A 95 6.82 -11.09 11.86
C THR A 95 5.80 -10.37 10.97
N LEU A 96 4.84 -11.11 10.37
CA LEU A 96 3.75 -10.55 9.58
C LEU A 96 2.84 -9.64 10.42
N GLY A 97 2.53 -10.06 11.65
CA GLY A 97 1.76 -9.24 12.60
C GLY A 97 2.47 -7.91 12.90
N GLY A 98 3.77 -7.97 13.22
CA GLY A 98 4.60 -6.77 13.43
C GLY A 98 4.66 -5.89 12.18
N PHE A 99 4.78 -6.49 10.99
CA PHE A 99 4.76 -5.78 9.72
C PHE A 99 3.45 -5.01 9.50
N TYR A 100 2.29 -5.63 9.77
CA TYR A 100 0.99 -4.95 9.62
C TYR A 100 0.78 -3.83 10.64
N ILE A 101 1.37 -3.93 11.83
CA ILE A 101 1.39 -2.81 12.79
C ILE A 101 2.18 -1.63 12.22
N ILE A 102 3.32 -1.87 11.59
CA ILE A 102 4.12 -0.82 10.94
C ILE A 102 3.35 -0.17 9.78
N VAL A 103 2.67 -0.97 8.95
CA VAL A 103 1.84 -0.46 7.84
C VAL A 103 0.70 0.42 8.38
N MET A 104 0.03 -0.01 9.45
CA MET A 104 -1.02 0.78 10.09
C MET A 104 -0.48 2.07 10.71
N ALA A 105 0.68 2.00 11.37
CA ALA A 105 1.33 3.18 11.93
C ALA A 105 1.70 4.21 10.84
N ALA A 106 2.21 3.75 9.70
CA ALA A 106 2.48 4.60 8.55
C ALA A 106 1.20 5.24 8.00
N TYR A 107 0.11 4.48 7.88
CA TYR A 107 -1.20 5.01 7.48
C TYR A 107 -1.65 6.14 8.42
N ILE A 108 -1.70 5.89 9.72
CA ILE A 108 -2.13 6.88 10.73
C ILE A 108 -1.22 8.12 10.68
N PHE A 109 0.10 7.92 10.54
CA PHE A 109 1.05 9.03 10.48
C PHE A 109 0.73 9.97 9.33
N PHE A 110 0.48 9.47 8.12
CA PHE A 110 0.20 10.31 6.95
C PHE A 110 -1.23 10.86 6.90
N GLU A 111 -2.19 10.27 7.62
CA GLU A 111 -3.49 10.90 7.87
C GLU A 111 -3.37 12.11 8.81
N MET A 112 -2.46 12.05 9.79
CA MET A 112 -2.22 13.16 10.72
C MET A 112 -1.32 14.25 10.14
N PHE A 113 -0.32 13.87 9.34
CA PHE A 113 0.65 14.77 8.71
C PHE A 113 0.42 14.82 7.21
N VAL A 114 -0.55 15.64 6.81
CA VAL A 114 -0.99 15.73 5.41
C VAL A 114 0.09 16.37 4.54
N VAL A 115 0.54 15.65 3.51
CA VAL A 115 1.49 16.15 2.49
C VAL A 115 0.75 16.73 1.30
N ASN A 116 -0.21 16.00 0.74
CA ASN A 116 -1.12 16.45 -0.31
C ASN A 116 -2.57 16.17 0.08
N TYR A 117 -3.48 17.01 -0.39
CA TYR A 117 -4.92 16.74 -0.40
C TYR A 117 -5.37 16.14 -1.73
N ARG A 118 -6.52 15.47 -1.73
CA ARG A 118 -7.08 14.83 -2.93
C ARG A 118 -7.38 15.85 -4.04
N PRO A 119 -7.32 15.41 -5.33
CA PRO A 119 -7.68 16.25 -6.48
C PRO A 119 -9.15 16.67 -6.50
N ILE A 120 -10.01 15.96 -5.78
CA ILE A 120 -11.44 16.22 -5.68
C ILE A 120 -11.93 16.11 -4.24
N LEU A 121 -13.03 16.77 -3.91
CA LEU A 121 -13.71 16.60 -2.63
C LEU A 121 -14.45 15.26 -2.62
N ILE A 122 -14.29 14.48 -1.57
CA ILE A 122 -15.07 13.26 -1.35
C ILE A 122 -16.22 13.58 -0.38
N ASN A 123 -17.44 13.44 -0.85
CA ASN A 123 -18.64 13.83 -0.09
C ASN A 123 -18.60 15.28 0.44
N GLY A 124 -17.95 16.18 -0.32
CA GLY A 124 -17.78 17.58 0.06
C GLY A 124 -16.66 17.84 1.08
N ILE A 125 -15.90 16.83 1.48
CA ILE A 125 -14.81 16.91 2.46
C ILE A 125 -13.46 16.88 1.73
N LEU A 126 -12.53 17.73 2.16
CA LEU A 126 -11.15 17.75 1.72
C LEU A 126 -10.36 16.71 2.55
N GLU A 127 -9.96 15.62 1.91
CA GLU A 127 -9.27 14.51 2.56
C GLU A 127 -7.78 14.46 2.22
N ALA A 128 -6.97 13.90 3.15
CA ALA A 128 -5.58 13.56 2.88
C ALA A 128 -5.47 12.60 1.69
N SER A 129 -4.40 12.74 0.91
CA SER A 129 -4.20 11.95 -0.31
C SER A 129 -2.89 11.18 -0.33
N TYR A 130 -1.83 11.75 0.24
CA TYR A 130 -0.48 11.20 0.15
C TYR A 130 -0.06 10.48 1.43
N PRO A 131 0.62 9.31 1.31
CA PRO A 131 0.64 8.44 0.14
C PRO A 131 -0.72 7.72 -0.05
N SER A 132 -1.01 7.23 -1.25
CA SER A 132 -2.27 6.51 -1.47
C SER A 132 -2.39 5.30 -0.54
N SER A 133 -3.28 5.38 0.44
CA SER A 133 -3.51 4.35 1.46
C SER A 133 -3.97 3.03 0.86
N THR A 134 -4.84 3.07 -0.15
CA THR A 134 -5.29 1.86 -0.87
C THR A 134 -4.12 1.20 -1.60
N THR A 135 -3.27 1.96 -2.30
CA THR A 135 -2.06 1.43 -2.95
C THR A 135 -1.14 0.79 -1.93
N MET A 136 -0.88 1.47 -0.81
CA MET A 136 -0.03 0.97 0.27
C MET A 136 -0.59 -0.34 0.86
N LEU A 137 -1.86 -0.36 1.22
CA LEU A 137 -2.51 -1.52 1.82
C LEU A 137 -2.46 -2.73 0.89
N VAL A 138 -2.88 -2.55 -0.37
CA VAL A 138 -2.90 -3.64 -1.36
C VAL A 138 -1.50 -4.16 -1.64
N MET A 139 -0.53 -3.31 -1.88
CA MET A 139 0.84 -3.74 -2.17
C MET A 139 1.49 -4.44 -0.98
N CYS A 140 1.33 -3.92 0.24
CA CYS A 140 1.90 -4.52 1.44
C CYS A 140 1.26 -5.88 1.74
N VAL A 141 -0.07 -5.94 1.81
CA VAL A 141 -0.78 -7.13 2.27
C VAL A 141 -0.76 -8.23 1.22
N MET A 142 -1.04 -7.90 -0.04
CA MET A 142 -1.13 -8.92 -1.07
C MET A 142 0.26 -9.47 -1.48
N SER A 143 1.31 -8.64 -1.44
CA SER A 143 2.68 -9.13 -1.66
C SER A 143 3.14 -10.07 -0.54
N THR A 144 2.85 -9.74 0.72
CA THR A 144 3.15 -10.64 1.84
C THR A 144 2.28 -11.90 1.82
N ALA A 145 1.04 -11.82 1.34
CA ALA A 145 0.18 -12.99 1.13
C ALA A 145 0.77 -13.96 0.10
N ILE A 146 1.35 -13.46 -1.02
CA ILE A 146 2.11 -14.29 -1.98
C ILE A 146 3.23 -15.05 -1.25
N MET A 147 4.01 -14.38 -0.41
CA MET A 147 5.10 -15.01 0.33
C MET A 147 4.59 -16.10 1.28
N GLN A 148 3.53 -15.81 2.03
CA GLN A 148 2.91 -16.76 2.95
C GLN A 148 2.32 -17.98 2.24
N PHE A 149 1.68 -17.78 1.09
CA PHE A 149 1.16 -18.89 0.28
C PHE A 149 2.28 -19.70 -0.37
N ASN A 150 3.33 -19.06 -0.85
CA ASN A 150 4.48 -19.75 -1.42
C ASN A 150 5.18 -20.68 -0.43
N ALA A 151 5.19 -20.33 0.86
CA ALA A 151 5.74 -21.16 1.92
C ALA A 151 4.81 -22.34 2.30
N ARG A 152 3.49 -22.22 2.12
CA ARG A 152 2.48 -23.18 2.61
C ARG A 152 1.87 -24.06 1.53
N ILE A 153 1.73 -23.57 0.30
CA ILE A 153 1.15 -24.33 -0.81
C ILE A 153 2.18 -25.26 -1.41
N LYS A 154 1.92 -26.57 -1.36
CA LYS A 154 2.82 -27.60 -1.92
C LYS A 154 2.61 -27.81 -3.42
N ASN A 155 1.36 -27.73 -3.90
CA ASN A 155 1.05 -27.93 -5.32
C ASN A 155 1.58 -26.76 -6.16
N SER A 156 2.51 -27.05 -7.06
CA SER A 156 3.20 -26.05 -7.89
C SER A 156 2.24 -25.32 -8.85
N GLY A 157 1.32 -26.04 -9.49
CA GLY A 157 0.34 -25.44 -10.42
C GLY A 157 -0.62 -24.50 -9.71
N PHE A 158 -1.16 -24.93 -8.57
CA PHE A 158 -2.05 -24.11 -7.75
C PHE A 158 -1.33 -22.88 -7.21
N LYS A 159 -0.10 -23.02 -6.72
CA LYS A 159 0.75 -21.92 -6.29
C LYS A 159 0.94 -20.87 -7.39
N LYS A 160 1.26 -21.29 -8.62
CA LYS A 160 1.42 -20.40 -9.75
C LYS A 160 0.13 -19.65 -10.08
N CYS A 161 -1.02 -20.35 -10.06
CA CYS A 161 -2.33 -19.73 -10.28
C CYS A 161 -2.62 -18.62 -9.23
N VAL A 162 -2.44 -18.94 -7.95
CA VAL A 162 -2.65 -17.98 -6.84
C VAL A 162 -1.72 -16.77 -7.00
N ASN A 163 -0.45 -16.97 -7.31
CA ASN A 163 0.50 -15.86 -7.51
C ASN A 163 0.08 -14.96 -8.67
N ILE A 164 -0.35 -15.53 -9.80
CA ILE A 164 -0.82 -14.75 -10.96
C ILE A 164 -2.06 -13.94 -10.58
N LEU A 165 -3.05 -14.55 -9.92
CA LEU A 165 -4.27 -13.86 -9.52
C LEU A 165 -4.00 -12.70 -8.56
N ILE A 166 -3.15 -12.91 -7.54
CA ILE A 166 -2.81 -11.88 -6.58
C ILE A 166 -2.01 -10.75 -7.26
N THR A 167 -1.05 -11.09 -8.13
CA THR A 167 -0.28 -10.07 -8.85
C THR A 167 -1.15 -9.25 -9.79
N ALA A 168 -2.07 -9.90 -10.50
CA ALA A 168 -3.05 -9.21 -11.36
C ALA A 168 -3.97 -8.30 -10.54
N PHE A 169 -4.40 -8.75 -9.35
CA PHE A 169 -5.20 -7.95 -8.44
C PHE A 169 -4.44 -6.70 -7.95
N ILE A 170 -3.17 -6.84 -7.55
CA ILE A 170 -2.33 -5.69 -7.15
C ILE A 170 -2.23 -4.69 -8.31
N ALA A 171 -1.88 -5.16 -9.52
CA ALA A 171 -1.75 -4.31 -10.69
C ALA A 171 -3.06 -3.59 -11.02
N PHE A 172 -4.19 -4.32 -11.03
CA PHE A 172 -5.51 -3.74 -11.24
C PHE A 172 -5.82 -2.64 -10.22
N MET A 173 -5.63 -2.91 -8.92
CA MET A 173 -5.96 -1.96 -7.87
C MET A 173 -5.12 -0.67 -7.96
N VAL A 174 -3.82 -0.79 -8.21
CA VAL A 174 -2.93 0.38 -8.32
C VAL A 174 -3.28 1.21 -9.56
N ILE A 175 -3.48 0.57 -10.72
CA ILE A 175 -3.82 1.25 -11.98
C ILE A 175 -5.23 1.87 -11.87
N ALA A 176 -6.21 1.13 -11.38
CA ALA A 176 -7.58 1.62 -11.26
C ALA A 176 -7.67 2.77 -10.24
N ARG A 177 -6.84 2.76 -9.17
CA ARG A 177 -6.78 3.86 -8.21
C ARG A 177 -6.21 5.13 -8.83
N LEU A 178 -5.21 5.03 -9.71
CA LEU A 178 -4.71 6.15 -10.49
C LEU A 178 -5.79 6.66 -11.48
N LEU A 179 -6.40 5.75 -12.24
CA LEU A 179 -7.43 6.09 -13.22
C LEU A 179 -8.73 6.62 -12.59
N SER A 180 -9.00 6.31 -11.32
CA SER A 180 -10.16 6.85 -10.62
C SER A 180 -10.11 8.38 -10.45
N GLY A 181 -8.93 8.98 -10.54
CA GLY A 181 -8.72 10.43 -10.42
C GLY A 181 -8.94 11.00 -9.02
N VAL A 182 -8.99 10.14 -7.97
CA VAL A 182 -9.13 10.56 -6.57
C VAL A 182 -7.79 10.71 -5.84
N HIS A 183 -6.70 10.37 -6.51
CA HIS A 183 -5.33 10.57 -6.04
C HIS A 183 -4.49 11.20 -7.14
N TRP A 184 -3.50 11.98 -6.75
CA TRP A 184 -2.47 12.45 -7.65
C TRP A 184 -1.54 11.30 -8.04
N PHE A 185 -0.88 11.42 -9.19
CA PHE A 185 0.13 10.44 -9.61
C PHE A 185 1.25 10.30 -8.56
N SER A 186 1.67 11.42 -7.98
CA SER A 186 2.69 11.43 -6.93
C SER A 186 2.30 10.62 -5.70
N ASP A 187 1.01 10.54 -5.36
CA ASP A 187 0.51 9.79 -4.21
C ASP A 187 0.60 8.28 -4.44
N ILE A 188 0.33 7.86 -5.68
CA ILE A 188 0.45 6.44 -6.10
C ILE A 188 1.93 6.01 -6.06
N ILE A 189 2.85 6.85 -6.59
CA ILE A 189 4.29 6.58 -6.54
C ILE A 189 4.78 6.51 -5.09
N GLY A 190 4.36 7.45 -4.23
CA GLY A 190 4.68 7.42 -2.81
C GLY A 190 4.22 6.12 -2.14
N GLY A 191 2.97 5.73 -2.37
CA GLY A 191 2.42 4.45 -1.87
C GLY A 191 3.21 3.23 -2.35
N ALA A 192 3.61 3.21 -3.63
CA ALA A 192 4.39 2.13 -4.22
C ALA A 192 5.82 2.04 -3.65
N LEU A 193 6.50 3.18 -3.49
CA LEU A 193 7.86 3.23 -2.91
C LEU A 193 7.87 2.77 -1.46
N LEU A 194 6.95 3.29 -0.64
CA LEU A 194 6.82 2.90 0.76
C LEU A 194 6.54 1.40 0.89
N SER A 195 5.55 0.91 0.15
CA SER A 195 5.18 -0.51 0.17
C SER A 195 6.29 -1.41 -0.30
N GLY A 196 6.93 -1.07 -1.42
CA GLY A 196 8.06 -1.83 -1.97
C GLY A 196 9.20 -1.94 -0.94
N GLY A 197 9.55 -0.83 -0.29
CA GLY A 197 10.57 -0.79 0.75
C GLY A 197 10.22 -1.68 1.95
N LEU A 198 9.01 -1.53 2.49
CA LEU A 198 8.53 -2.32 3.63
C LEU A 198 8.46 -3.83 3.31
N VAL A 199 7.92 -4.19 2.14
CA VAL A 199 7.80 -5.59 1.70
C VAL A 199 9.17 -6.23 1.51
N MET A 200 10.15 -5.52 0.96
CA MET A 200 11.52 -6.02 0.80
C MET A 200 12.23 -6.23 2.15
N ILE A 201 11.97 -5.37 3.13
CA ILE A 201 12.49 -5.57 4.50
C ILE A 201 11.82 -6.78 5.15
N TYR A 202 10.49 -6.90 5.06
CA TYR A 202 9.78 -8.07 5.56
C TYR A 202 10.33 -9.36 4.94
N TYR A 203 10.51 -9.38 3.61
CA TYR A 203 11.10 -10.53 2.91
C TYR A 203 12.49 -10.88 3.45
N ALA A 204 13.33 -9.89 3.68
CA ALA A 204 14.69 -10.10 4.19
C ALA A 204 14.69 -10.64 5.62
N VAL A 205 13.77 -10.16 6.47
CA VAL A 205 13.64 -10.61 7.88
C VAL A 205 13.14 -12.06 7.97
N VAL A 206 12.24 -12.46 7.07
CA VAL A 206 11.67 -13.82 7.10
C VAL A 206 12.58 -14.86 6.44
N ASN A 207 13.45 -14.46 5.49
CA ASN A 207 14.29 -15.37 4.69
C ASN A 207 15.81 -15.19 4.93
N GLY A 208 16.21 -14.29 5.83
CA GLY A 208 17.61 -14.09 6.24
C GLY A 208 17.88 -14.84 7.52
#